data_108dd6a1b87d1446bbcd35ede1d980d2
#
_entry.id   108dd6a1b87d1446bbcd35ede1d980d2
#
_cell.length_a   1.000
_cell.length_b   1.000
_cell.length_c   1.000
_cell.angle_alpha   90.00
_cell.angle_beta   90.00
_cell.angle_gamma   90.00
#
_symmetry.space_group_name_H-M   'P 1'
#
loop_
_entity.id
_entity.type
_entity.pdbx_description
1 polymer ?
#
loop_
_entity_poly.entity_id
_entity_poly.type
_entity_poly.pdbx_seq_one_letter_code
_entity_poly.pdbx_strand_id
1 'polypeptide(L)'
;MLFTAHQIQTIREQALGMDKHRQVTPEVLATIYDHRLFHLFVPDELEGRMTSLPEAARIFQESARIDGNLGWLVTIGAGGGFFASLMSREVSRRVFAHREAVIAGSGMPTGTARQVDGGFIVNGSWKYCSGSTYATTFTANAVIEPGFTVQDATGELTADQNQSLIRSFILNPGQIEILEDWNAFGLRATASHTISAVNAFVPFEMTFSLTETQGYENETIYQYPFLPFAQVSFAGVAAGIAEHFLEAAESLATQRGGSSHVVGKLEERKAALEQSVSDFYESVEGSWEELLRNGELSNATEAEITARSITAAQTALSCGQQVFPLLGLSAAMEDAEINRCWRDLQTACSHALLRSF
;
A
#
# COMPACT_ATOMS: atom_id res chain seq x y z
N MET A 1 -9.79 19.07 -0.18
CA MET A 1 -10.54 17.82 -0.41
C MET A 1 -10.27 17.34 -1.82
N LEU A 2 -9.76 16.15 -1.99
CA LEU A 2 -9.45 15.56 -3.30
C LEU A 2 -10.73 15.08 -4.02
N PHE A 3 -11.63 14.48 -3.25
CA PHE A 3 -12.88 13.91 -3.78
C PHE A 3 -14.05 14.90 -3.64
N THR A 4 -14.93 14.93 -4.64
CA THR A 4 -16.18 15.68 -4.56
C THR A 4 -17.16 15.02 -3.57
N ALA A 5 -18.10 15.79 -3.03
CA ALA A 5 -19.15 15.23 -2.15
C ALA A 5 -19.94 14.09 -2.82
N HIS A 6 -20.19 14.19 -4.13
CA HIS A 6 -20.87 13.15 -4.90
C HIS A 6 -20.02 11.86 -4.98
N GLN A 7 -18.71 11.97 -5.24
CA GLN A 7 -17.82 10.80 -5.27
C GLN A 7 -17.76 10.11 -3.91
N ILE A 8 -17.63 10.89 -2.82
CA ILE A 8 -17.65 10.34 -1.46
C ILE A 8 -18.93 9.57 -1.19
N GLN A 9 -20.09 10.18 -1.52
CA GLN A 9 -21.38 9.54 -1.34
C GLN A 9 -21.49 8.25 -2.15
N THR A 10 -21.13 8.27 -3.43
CA THR A 10 -21.17 7.09 -4.32
C THR A 10 -20.30 5.95 -3.77
N ILE A 11 -19.08 6.25 -3.31
CA ILE A 11 -18.17 5.23 -2.76
C ILE A 11 -18.78 4.61 -1.49
N ARG A 12 -19.29 5.44 -0.56
CA ARG A 12 -19.91 4.96 0.69
C ARG A 12 -21.16 4.12 0.46
N GLU A 13 -22.00 4.49 -0.51
CA GLU A 13 -23.20 3.71 -0.90
C GLU A 13 -22.84 2.34 -1.49
N GLN A 14 -21.70 2.23 -2.19
CA GLN A 14 -21.25 0.98 -2.79
C GLN A 14 -20.44 0.11 -1.82
N ALA A 15 -19.96 0.65 -0.72
CA ALA A 15 -19.03 -0.01 0.20
C ALA A 15 -19.53 -1.36 0.74
N LEU A 16 -20.82 -1.48 1.09
CA LEU A 16 -21.39 -2.76 1.53
C LEU A 16 -21.45 -3.78 0.39
N GLY A 17 -21.74 -3.34 -0.82
CA GLY A 17 -21.73 -4.19 -2.02
C GLY A 17 -20.32 -4.70 -2.31
N MET A 18 -19.33 -3.82 -2.28
CA MET A 18 -17.92 -4.17 -2.45
C MET A 18 -17.45 -5.19 -1.39
N ASP A 19 -17.79 -4.99 -0.11
CA ASP A 19 -17.47 -5.93 0.97
C ASP A 19 -18.08 -7.31 0.73
N LYS A 20 -19.37 -7.37 0.34
CA LYS A 20 -20.09 -8.63 0.07
C LYS A 20 -19.57 -9.38 -1.14
N HIS A 21 -19.32 -8.67 -2.23
CA HIS A 21 -18.83 -9.27 -3.48
C HIS A 21 -17.30 -9.43 -3.51
N ARG A 22 -16.60 -8.94 -2.50
CA ARG A 22 -15.12 -8.99 -2.39
C ARG A 22 -14.40 -8.38 -3.59
N GLN A 23 -14.98 -7.36 -4.17
CA GLN A 23 -14.49 -6.72 -5.38
C GLN A 23 -14.79 -5.23 -5.38
N VAL A 24 -13.81 -4.42 -5.80
CA VAL A 24 -14.02 -3.00 -6.08
C VAL A 24 -14.93 -2.84 -7.29
N THR A 25 -15.87 -1.87 -7.23
CA THR A 25 -16.76 -1.62 -8.36
C THR A 25 -16.05 -0.84 -9.48
N PRO A 26 -16.53 -0.96 -10.73
CA PRO A 26 -15.98 -0.18 -11.85
C PRO A 26 -16.02 1.33 -11.62
N GLU A 27 -17.06 1.86 -10.97
CA GLU A 27 -17.20 3.28 -10.67
C GLU A 27 -16.19 3.78 -9.66
N VAL A 28 -15.89 3.00 -8.62
CA VAL A 28 -14.85 3.32 -7.64
C VAL A 28 -13.49 3.24 -8.29
N LEU A 29 -13.24 2.23 -9.12
CA LEU A 29 -11.98 2.09 -9.86
C LEU A 29 -11.79 3.24 -10.86
N ALA A 30 -12.85 3.64 -11.58
CA ALA A 30 -12.82 4.81 -12.46
C ALA A 30 -12.48 6.10 -11.71
N THR A 31 -13.02 6.28 -10.48
CA THR A 31 -12.67 7.43 -9.63
C THR A 31 -11.16 7.44 -9.28
N ILE A 32 -10.57 6.28 -8.99
CA ILE A 32 -9.13 6.16 -8.74
C ILE A 32 -8.33 6.58 -9.99
N TYR A 33 -8.71 6.09 -11.17
CA TYR A 33 -8.05 6.44 -12.43
C TYR A 33 -8.24 7.92 -12.80
N ASP A 34 -9.44 8.49 -12.61
CA ASP A 34 -9.75 9.88 -12.92
C ASP A 34 -8.90 10.86 -12.10
N HIS A 35 -8.63 10.53 -10.86
CA HIS A 35 -7.73 11.29 -10.00
C HIS A 35 -6.26 10.89 -10.12
N ARG A 36 -5.92 9.94 -11.00
CA ARG A 36 -4.55 9.39 -11.18
C ARG A 36 -3.92 8.93 -9.86
N LEU A 37 -4.70 8.29 -8.99
CA LEU A 37 -4.24 7.93 -7.64
C LEU A 37 -3.24 6.78 -7.64
N PHE A 38 -3.24 5.93 -8.66
CA PHE A 38 -2.19 4.93 -8.85
C PHE A 38 -0.88 5.54 -9.39
N HIS A 39 -0.91 6.77 -9.88
CA HIS A 39 0.24 7.47 -10.46
C HIS A 39 0.78 8.59 -9.56
N LEU A 40 0.54 8.53 -8.23
CA LEU A 40 1.04 9.56 -7.31
C LEU A 40 2.56 9.69 -7.34
N PHE A 41 3.27 8.59 -7.50
CA PHE A 41 4.73 8.54 -7.53
C PHE A 41 5.30 8.20 -8.92
N VAL A 42 4.49 8.22 -9.96
CA VAL A 42 4.95 8.05 -11.34
C VAL A 42 5.50 9.38 -11.86
N PRO A 43 6.60 9.40 -12.64
CA PRO A 43 7.19 10.60 -13.19
C PRO A 43 6.23 11.43 -14.06
N ASP A 44 6.37 12.75 -14.03
CA ASP A 44 5.57 13.69 -14.83
C ASP A 44 5.66 13.39 -16.33
N GLU A 45 6.85 13.02 -16.83
CA GLU A 45 7.04 12.63 -18.24
C GLU A 45 6.25 11.37 -18.65
N LEU A 46 5.75 10.60 -17.68
CA LEU A 46 4.86 9.44 -17.86
C LEU A 46 3.42 9.76 -17.43
N GLU A 47 3.07 11.05 -17.45
CA GLU A 47 1.78 11.57 -17.02
C GLU A 47 1.44 11.24 -15.54
N GLY A 48 2.44 11.04 -14.71
CA GLY A 48 2.31 10.87 -13.28
C GLY A 48 2.03 12.17 -12.54
N ARG A 49 2.09 12.13 -11.20
CA ARG A 49 1.82 13.30 -10.35
C ARG A 49 3.04 13.75 -9.54
N MET A 50 4.09 12.96 -9.47
CA MET A 50 5.31 13.21 -8.67
C MET A 50 5.00 13.84 -7.31
N THR A 51 3.99 13.28 -6.64
CA THR A 51 3.46 13.77 -5.37
C THR A 51 4.50 13.61 -4.26
N SER A 52 4.66 14.61 -3.41
CA SER A 52 5.49 14.49 -2.21
C SER A 52 4.94 13.45 -1.24
N LEU A 53 5.80 12.85 -0.40
CA LEU A 53 5.35 11.85 0.57
C LEU A 53 4.35 12.44 1.58
N PRO A 54 4.54 13.66 2.15
CA PRO A 54 3.53 14.26 3.04
C PRO A 54 2.16 14.43 2.38
N GLU A 55 2.11 14.87 1.12
CA GLU A 55 0.86 15.02 0.38
C GLU A 55 0.22 13.66 0.09
N ALA A 56 1.01 12.67 -0.35
CA ALA A 56 0.52 11.33 -0.62
C ALA A 56 -0.05 10.67 0.64
N ALA A 57 0.61 10.81 1.80
CA ALA A 57 0.11 10.29 3.07
C ALA A 57 -1.27 10.87 3.43
N ARG A 58 -1.50 12.17 3.18
CA ARG A 58 -2.82 12.81 3.36
C ARG A 58 -3.86 12.26 2.39
N ILE A 59 -3.49 12.00 1.13
CA ILE A 59 -4.36 11.36 0.14
C ILE A 59 -4.74 9.94 0.58
N PHE A 60 -3.80 9.17 1.10
CA PHE A 60 -4.05 7.82 1.62
C PHE A 60 -5.00 7.85 2.81
N GLN A 61 -4.79 8.75 3.76
CA GLN A 61 -5.67 8.94 4.91
C GLN A 61 -7.07 9.38 4.47
N GLU A 62 -7.21 10.39 3.60
CA GLU A 62 -8.50 10.86 3.10
C GLU A 62 -9.26 9.74 2.37
N SER A 63 -8.57 8.98 1.51
CA SER A 63 -9.14 7.83 0.80
C SER A 63 -9.63 6.75 1.78
N ALA A 64 -8.83 6.43 2.80
CA ALA A 64 -9.16 5.42 3.80
C ALA A 64 -10.28 5.86 4.77
N ARG A 65 -10.42 7.17 5.02
CA ARG A 65 -11.54 7.74 5.77
C ARG A 65 -12.86 7.67 5.00
N ILE A 66 -12.82 7.63 3.66
CA ILE A 66 -14.01 7.41 2.85
C ILE A 66 -14.40 5.93 2.88
N ASP A 67 -13.44 5.03 2.58
CA ASP A 67 -13.60 3.58 2.64
C ASP A 67 -12.23 2.89 2.79
N GLY A 68 -12.13 1.92 3.69
CA GLY A 68 -10.87 1.22 3.98
C GLY A 68 -10.28 0.50 2.78
N ASN A 69 -11.12 -0.10 1.93
CA ASN A 69 -10.67 -0.78 0.71
C ASN A 69 -10.13 0.24 -0.30
N LEU A 70 -10.83 1.38 -0.49
CA LEU A 70 -10.35 2.47 -1.35
C LEU A 70 -8.96 2.95 -0.90
N GLY A 71 -8.80 3.27 0.40
CA GLY A 71 -7.51 3.72 0.94
C GLY A 71 -6.40 2.72 0.73
N TRP A 72 -6.67 1.44 0.99
CA TRP A 72 -5.69 0.37 0.79
C TRP A 72 -5.28 0.24 -0.68
N LEU A 73 -6.25 0.20 -1.60
CA LEU A 73 -6.01 0.05 -3.04
C LEU A 73 -5.21 1.23 -3.60
N VAL A 74 -5.58 2.46 -3.23
CA VAL A 74 -4.85 3.67 -3.63
C VAL A 74 -3.40 3.61 -3.15
N THR A 75 -3.19 3.22 -1.90
CA THR A 75 -1.84 3.17 -1.30
C THR A 75 -0.95 2.13 -1.96
N ILE A 76 -1.46 0.90 -2.15
CA ILE A 76 -0.69 -0.17 -2.81
C ILE A 76 -0.42 0.16 -4.27
N GLY A 77 -1.45 0.60 -5.02
CA GLY A 77 -1.29 0.94 -6.42
C GLY A 77 -0.34 2.11 -6.65
N ALA A 78 -0.44 3.16 -5.82
CA ALA A 78 0.51 4.28 -5.86
C ALA A 78 1.94 3.84 -5.51
N GLY A 79 2.08 2.95 -4.51
CA GLY A 79 3.37 2.40 -4.11
C GLY A 79 4.12 1.72 -5.26
N GLY A 80 3.40 1.11 -6.20
CA GLY A 80 3.98 0.58 -7.44
C GLY A 80 4.69 1.64 -8.29
N GLY A 81 4.24 2.90 -8.25
CA GLY A 81 4.87 4.02 -8.93
C GLY A 81 6.28 4.34 -8.42
N PHE A 82 6.57 4.04 -7.15
CA PHE A 82 7.92 4.20 -6.58
C PHE A 82 8.96 3.34 -7.31
N PHE A 83 8.56 2.21 -7.86
CA PHE A 83 9.47 1.32 -8.60
C PHE A 83 9.91 1.88 -9.96
N ALA A 84 9.33 2.99 -10.44
CA ALA A 84 9.79 3.64 -11.66
C ALA A 84 11.28 4.03 -11.59
N SER A 85 11.78 4.39 -10.40
CA SER A 85 13.20 4.70 -10.20
C SER A 85 14.12 3.49 -10.25
N LEU A 86 13.59 2.31 -9.93
CA LEU A 86 14.34 1.04 -9.86
C LEU A 86 14.40 0.33 -11.22
N MET A 87 13.63 0.82 -12.20
CA MET A 87 13.59 0.34 -13.57
C MET A 87 14.35 1.30 -14.49
N SER A 88 14.86 0.79 -15.62
CA SER A 88 15.34 1.68 -16.67
C SER A 88 14.20 2.56 -17.18
N ARG A 89 14.51 3.75 -17.71
CA ARG A 89 13.49 4.68 -18.28
C ARG A 89 12.65 4.02 -19.37
N GLU A 90 13.25 3.12 -20.16
CA GLU A 90 12.53 2.38 -21.19
C GLU A 90 11.50 1.43 -20.61
N VAL A 91 11.88 0.65 -19.59
CA VAL A 91 10.97 -0.27 -18.88
C VAL A 91 9.86 0.51 -18.17
N SER A 92 10.19 1.60 -17.48
CA SER A 92 9.19 2.46 -16.83
C SER A 92 8.17 3.01 -17.83
N ARG A 93 8.59 3.47 -19.02
CA ARG A 93 7.68 3.90 -20.09
C ARG A 93 6.74 2.77 -20.54
N ARG A 94 7.22 1.53 -20.62
CA ARG A 94 6.39 0.38 -20.99
C ARG A 94 5.38 0.03 -19.89
N VAL A 95 5.82 0.03 -18.63
CA VAL A 95 5.00 -0.30 -17.46
C VAL A 95 3.90 0.74 -17.23
N PHE A 96 4.22 2.02 -17.35
CA PHE A 96 3.31 3.13 -17.08
C PHE A 96 2.76 3.81 -18.37
N ALA A 97 2.74 3.08 -19.49
CA ALA A 97 2.30 3.60 -20.80
C ALA A 97 0.83 4.05 -20.84
N HIS A 98 0.00 3.59 -19.93
CA HIS A 98 -1.44 3.81 -19.92
C HIS A 98 -1.87 4.47 -18.62
N ARG A 99 -2.89 5.34 -18.70
CA ARG A 99 -3.50 6.00 -17.54
C ARG A 99 -4.00 5.03 -16.45
N GLU A 100 -4.38 3.83 -16.86
CA GLU A 100 -4.86 2.77 -15.98
C GLU A 100 -3.74 1.83 -15.51
N ALA A 101 -2.49 2.17 -15.80
CA ALA A 101 -1.36 1.34 -15.40
C ALA A 101 -1.27 1.25 -13.87
N VAL A 102 -1.19 0.01 -13.40
CA VAL A 102 -1.03 -0.29 -11.97
C VAL A 102 -0.25 -1.58 -11.78
N ILE A 103 0.64 -1.56 -10.80
CA ILE A 103 1.43 -2.72 -10.40
C ILE A 103 0.78 -3.38 -9.20
N ALA A 104 0.56 -4.70 -9.27
CA ALA A 104 0.30 -5.53 -8.11
C ALA A 104 1.50 -6.47 -7.86
N GLY A 105 1.73 -6.84 -6.61
CA GLY A 105 2.84 -7.73 -6.27
C GLY A 105 2.97 -8.01 -4.80
N SER A 106 4.02 -8.73 -4.43
CA SER A 106 4.36 -9.04 -3.05
C SER A 106 5.85 -8.87 -2.82
N GLY A 107 6.21 -8.26 -1.69
CA GLY A 107 7.60 -8.07 -1.27
C GLY A 107 8.29 -9.34 -0.76
N MET A 108 7.55 -10.44 -0.54
CA MET A 108 8.11 -11.69 -0.01
C MET A 108 8.87 -12.46 -1.11
N PRO A 109 10.13 -12.87 -0.88
CA PRO A 109 10.94 -13.59 -1.87
C PRO A 109 10.63 -15.10 -1.87
N THR A 110 9.37 -15.45 -2.15
CA THR A 110 8.89 -16.84 -2.12
C THR A 110 9.09 -17.59 -3.43
N GLY A 111 9.54 -16.89 -4.48
CA GLY A 111 9.87 -17.49 -5.76
C GLY A 111 11.33 -17.93 -5.91
N THR A 112 11.60 -18.67 -6.97
CA THR A 112 12.94 -19.01 -7.45
C THR A 112 13.14 -18.51 -8.88
N ALA A 113 14.36 -18.13 -9.22
CA ALA A 113 14.71 -17.69 -10.57
C ALA A 113 16.00 -18.37 -11.03
N ARG A 114 15.92 -19.09 -12.15
CA ARG A 114 17.08 -19.72 -12.77
C ARG A 114 17.49 -18.93 -14.00
N GLN A 115 18.74 -18.47 -14.03
CA GLN A 115 19.29 -17.76 -15.19
C GLN A 115 19.34 -18.66 -16.41
N VAL A 116 18.96 -18.10 -17.55
CA VAL A 116 19.05 -18.74 -18.88
C VAL A 116 19.56 -17.70 -19.88
N ASP A 117 19.76 -18.11 -21.12
CA ASP A 117 20.15 -17.18 -22.17
C ASP A 117 19.08 -16.06 -22.34
N GLY A 118 19.51 -14.80 -22.25
CA GLY A 118 18.68 -13.61 -22.39
C GLY A 118 17.80 -13.24 -21.18
N GLY A 119 17.82 -14.01 -20.06
CA GLY A 119 16.96 -13.69 -18.93
C GLY A 119 16.90 -14.77 -17.83
N PHE A 120 15.74 -14.91 -17.24
CA PHE A 120 15.47 -15.84 -16.16
C PHE A 120 14.21 -16.66 -16.42
N ILE A 121 14.20 -17.89 -15.91
CA ILE A 121 12.96 -18.67 -15.73
C ILE A 121 12.54 -18.56 -14.29
N VAL A 122 11.39 -17.95 -14.06
CA VAL A 122 10.83 -17.65 -12.74
C VAL A 122 9.71 -18.62 -12.41
N ASN A 123 9.77 -19.16 -11.19
CA ASN A 123 8.74 -20.01 -10.62
C ASN A 123 8.41 -19.54 -9.20
N GLY A 124 7.14 -19.55 -8.84
CA GLY A 124 6.76 -19.20 -7.47
C GLY A 124 5.29 -18.92 -7.30
N SER A 125 4.95 -18.63 -6.04
CA SER A 125 3.62 -18.23 -5.62
C SER A 125 3.75 -17.15 -4.56
N TRP A 126 3.06 -16.03 -4.75
CA TRP A 126 3.19 -14.83 -3.91
C TRP A 126 1.82 -14.44 -3.40
N LYS A 127 1.68 -14.42 -2.08
CA LYS A 127 0.43 -14.08 -1.38
C LYS A 127 0.28 -12.56 -1.22
N TYR A 128 -0.98 -12.15 -1.04
CA TYR A 128 -1.36 -10.79 -0.66
C TYR A 128 -1.09 -9.74 -1.73
N CYS A 129 -1.27 -10.09 -2.99
CA CYS A 129 -1.10 -9.19 -4.13
C CYS A 129 -2.38 -8.34 -4.33
N SER A 130 -2.53 -7.27 -3.54
CA SER A 130 -3.69 -6.37 -3.61
C SER A 130 -3.86 -5.78 -5.01
N GLY A 131 -5.10 -5.73 -5.50
CA GLY A 131 -5.41 -5.23 -6.83
C GLY A 131 -5.12 -6.22 -7.97
N SER A 132 -4.82 -7.49 -7.66
CA SER A 132 -4.42 -8.50 -8.66
C SER A 132 -5.41 -8.65 -9.82
N THR A 133 -6.71 -8.43 -9.60
CA THR A 133 -7.74 -8.63 -10.63
C THR A 133 -7.80 -7.55 -11.70
N TYR A 134 -7.17 -6.40 -11.48
CA TYR A 134 -7.11 -5.29 -12.45
C TYR A 134 -5.68 -4.79 -12.71
N ALA A 135 -4.67 -5.44 -12.12
CA ALA A 135 -3.27 -5.09 -12.34
C ALA A 135 -2.89 -5.23 -13.82
N THR A 136 -2.18 -4.23 -14.34
CA THR A 136 -1.62 -4.25 -15.70
C THR A 136 -0.22 -4.85 -15.75
N THR A 137 0.45 -4.89 -14.59
CA THR A 137 1.80 -5.42 -14.41
C THR A 137 1.91 -6.06 -13.02
N PHE A 138 2.69 -7.12 -12.92
CA PHE A 138 2.98 -7.78 -11.65
C PHE A 138 4.45 -7.67 -11.29
N THR A 139 4.75 -7.54 -10.00
CA THR A 139 6.11 -7.66 -9.48
C THR A 139 6.18 -8.82 -8.48
N ALA A 140 7.25 -9.60 -8.59
CA ALA A 140 7.44 -10.79 -7.79
C ALA A 140 8.92 -10.92 -7.39
N ASN A 141 9.17 -11.05 -6.09
CA ASN A 141 10.53 -11.26 -5.59
C ASN A 141 10.89 -12.74 -5.61
N ALA A 142 12.04 -13.06 -6.18
CA ALA A 142 12.53 -14.42 -6.20
C ALA A 142 14.02 -14.49 -5.84
N VAL A 143 14.43 -15.63 -5.30
CA VAL A 143 15.82 -15.97 -5.02
C VAL A 143 16.43 -16.55 -6.29
N ILE A 144 17.56 -15.98 -6.74
CA ILE A 144 18.30 -16.53 -7.87
C ILE A 144 19.01 -17.81 -7.42
N GLU A 145 18.85 -18.89 -8.19
CA GLU A 145 19.45 -20.17 -7.88
C GLU A 145 21.00 -20.09 -7.93
N PRO A 146 21.72 -20.75 -7.00
CA PRO A 146 23.19 -20.76 -6.98
C PRO A 146 23.79 -21.36 -8.27
N GLY A 147 24.99 -20.89 -8.63
CA GLY A 147 25.75 -21.44 -9.74
C GLY A 147 25.72 -20.59 -11.01
N PHE A 148 25.08 -19.44 -10.98
CA PHE A 148 25.09 -18.48 -12.06
C PHE A 148 25.73 -17.17 -11.65
N THR A 149 26.47 -16.56 -12.56
CA THR A 149 27.03 -15.22 -12.45
C THR A 149 25.99 -14.25 -12.98
N VAL A 150 25.52 -13.33 -12.14
CA VAL A 150 24.67 -12.22 -12.60
C VAL A 150 25.60 -11.19 -13.26
N GLN A 151 25.45 -11.01 -14.57
CA GLN A 151 25.97 -9.80 -15.22
C GLN A 151 24.98 -8.67 -14.92
N ASP A 152 25.48 -7.60 -14.30
CA ASP A 152 24.70 -6.37 -14.22
C ASP A 152 24.58 -5.70 -15.60
N ALA A 153 23.85 -4.58 -15.68
CA ALA A 153 23.68 -3.81 -16.93
C ALA A 153 25.01 -3.26 -17.49
N THR A 154 26.11 -3.33 -16.74
CA THR A 154 27.47 -2.91 -17.15
C THR A 154 28.33 -4.07 -17.60
N GLY A 155 27.86 -5.32 -17.45
CA GLY A 155 28.59 -6.54 -17.80
C GLY A 155 29.56 -7.02 -16.73
N GLU A 156 29.57 -6.41 -15.53
CA GLU A 156 30.40 -6.88 -14.41
C GLU A 156 29.72 -8.03 -13.66
N LEU A 157 30.53 -9.05 -13.35
CA LEU A 157 30.15 -10.24 -12.61
C LEU A 157 30.13 -9.91 -11.10
N THR A 158 29.00 -9.54 -10.55
CA THR A 158 28.81 -9.37 -9.11
C THR A 158 28.18 -10.62 -8.51
N ALA A 159 28.97 -11.59 -8.10
CA ALA A 159 28.50 -12.71 -7.30
C ALA A 159 29.46 -12.97 -6.16
N ASP A 160 29.04 -12.64 -4.96
CA ASP A 160 29.49 -13.34 -3.78
C ASP A 160 28.84 -14.73 -3.81
N GLN A 161 29.62 -15.79 -4.02
CA GLN A 161 29.16 -17.17 -4.24
C GLN A 161 28.36 -17.76 -3.07
N ASN A 162 28.16 -17.02 -1.98
CA ASN A 162 27.53 -17.49 -0.75
C ASN A 162 26.28 -16.69 -0.28
N GLN A 163 25.85 -15.63 -0.98
CA GLN A 163 24.63 -14.92 -0.62
C GLN A 163 23.51 -15.24 -1.60
N SER A 164 22.35 -15.59 -1.05
CA SER A 164 21.10 -15.71 -1.83
C SER A 164 20.74 -14.35 -2.40
N LEU A 165 20.91 -14.14 -3.70
CA LEU A 165 20.57 -12.89 -4.36
C LEU A 165 19.05 -12.83 -4.59
N ILE A 166 18.37 -11.89 -3.92
CA ILE A 166 16.95 -11.61 -4.15
C ILE A 166 16.84 -10.53 -5.23
N ARG A 167 15.98 -10.78 -6.22
CA ARG A 167 15.67 -9.82 -7.27
C ARG A 167 14.17 -9.72 -7.49
N SER A 168 13.70 -8.56 -7.90
CA SER A 168 12.32 -8.31 -8.30
C SER A 168 12.17 -8.54 -9.81
N PHE A 169 11.14 -9.28 -10.19
CA PHE A 169 10.84 -9.64 -11.57
C PHE A 169 9.53 -8.97 -11.99
N ILE A 170 9.54 -8.35 -13.17
CA ILE A 170 8.38 -7.70 -13.77
C ILE A 170 7.72 -8.71 -14.72
N LEU A 171 6.47 -9.05 -14.43
CA LEU A 171 5.70 -10.06 -15.13
C LEU A 171 4.46 -9.44 -15.77
N ASN A 172 4.12 -9.90 -16.97
CA ASN A 172 2.88 -9.52 -17.64
C ASN A 172 1.70 -10.36 -17.13
N PRO A 173 0.46 -9.89 -17.23
CA PRO A 173 -0.72 -10.66 -16.82
C PRO A 173 -0.80 -12.06 -17.44
N GLY A 174 -0.36 -12.23 -18.70
CA GLY A 174 -0.33 -13.53 -19.39
C GLY A 174 0.67 -14.55 -18.84
N GLN A 175 1.57 -14.15 -17.94
CA GLN A 175 2.54 -15.02 -17.27
C GLN A 175 2.12 -15.42 -15.86
N ILE A 176 0.97 -14.91 -15.39
CA ILE A 176 0.49 -15.05 -14.03
C ILE A 176 -0.85 -15.77 -14.02
N GLU A 177 -0.98 -16.72 -13.11
CA GLU A 177 -2.26 -17.27 -12.66
C GLU A 177 -2.65 -16.60 -11.35
N ILE A 178 -3.88 -16.07 -11.28
CA ILE A 178 -4.45 -15.49 -10.05
C ILE A 178 -5.26 -16.59 -9.37
N LEU A 179 -4.85 -16.96 -8.16
CA LEU A 179 -5.58 -17.91 -7.32
C LEU A 179 -6.55 -17.10 -6.45
N GLU A 180 -7.84 -17.12 -6.76
CA GLU A 180 -8.87 -16.33 -6.06
C GLU A 180 -9.08 -16.78 -4.60
N ASP A 181 -8.04 -16.65 -3.77
CA ASP A 181 -7.96 -17.16 -2.40
C ASP A 181 -8.02 -16.09 -1.30
N TRP A 182 -8.18 -14.79 -1.66
CA TRP A 182 -8.29 -13.73 -0.66
C TRP A 182 -9.58 -13.87 0.15
N ASN A 183 -9.46 -14.39 1.37
CA ASN A 183 -10.58 -14.64 2.26
C ASN A 183 -10.36 -14.01 3.65
N ALA A 184 -9.85 -12.78 3.69
CA ALA A 184 -9.74 -12.01 4.93
C ALA A 184 -11.11 -11.56 5.43
N PHE A 185 -11.21 -11.29 6.73
CA PHE A 185 -12.46 -10.80 7.34
C PHE A 185 -12.67 -9.30 7.15
N GLY A 186 -11.63 -8.50 6.85
CA GLY A 186 -11.66 -7.09 6.48
C GLY A 186 -10.84 -6.83 5.23
N LEU A 187 -10.91 -5.62 4.67
CA LEU A 187 -10.33 -5.23 3.40
C LEU A 187 -10.71 -6.23 2.28
N ARG A 188 -11.97 -6.65 2.29
CA ARG A 188 -12.43 -7.79 1.49
C ARG A 188 -12.42 -7.50 -0.01
N ALA A 189 -12.65 -6.23 -0.40
CA ALA A 189 -12.70 -5.82 -1.80
C ALA A 189 -11.32 -5.50 -2.41
N THR A 190 -10.23 -5.69 -1.68
CA THR A 190 -8.89 -5.39 -2.19
C THR A 190 -8.33 -6.41 -3.17
N ALA A 191 -9.04 -7.52 -3.41
CA ALA A 191 -8.60 -8.60 -4.29
C ALA A 191 -7.11 -8.97 -4.07
N SER A 192 -6.73 -9.12 -2.79
CA SER A 192 -5.35 -9.42 -2.38
C SER A 192 -5.03 -10.91 -2.56
N HIS A 193 -5.31 -11.42 -3.75
CA HIS A 193 -5.17 -12.83 -4.09
C HIS A 193 -3.69 -13.24 -4.18
N THR A 194 -3.48 -14.53 -4.13
CA THR A 194 -2.19 -15.14 -4.46
C THR A 194 -2.01 -15.12 -5.98
N ILE A 195 -0.82 -14.73 -6.43
CA ILE A 195 -0.40 -14.88 -7.83
C ILE A 195 0.61 -16.02 -7.94
N SER A 196 0.58 -16.74 -9.05
CA SER A 196 1.49 -17.85 -9.34
C SER A 196 2.11 -17.70 -10.72
N ALA A 197 3.39 -18.01 -10.84
CA ALA A 197 4.10 -18.12 -12.12
C ALA A 197 4.78 -19.48 -12.23
N VAL A 198 4.63 -20.11 -13.37
CA VAL A 198 5.24 -21.42 -13.68
C VAL A 198 6.04 -21.32 -14.98
N ASN A 199 7.35 -21.52 -14.89
CA ASN A 199 8.27 -21.42 -16.01
C ASN A 199 8.15 -20.09 -16.79
N ALA A 200 7.90 -18.98 -16.09
CA ALA A 200 7.77 -17.67 -16.70
C ALA A 200 9.15 -17.16 -17.14
N PHE A 201 9.35 -16.94 -18.44
CA PHE A 201 10.56 -16.29 -18.93
C PHE A 201 10.48 -14.79 -18.72
N VAL A 202 11.49 -14.22 -18.05
CA VAL A 202 11.63 -12.79 -17.77
C VAL A 202 12.98 -12.31 -18.32
N PRO A 203 13.01 -11.39 -19.30
CA PRO A 203 14.25 -10.81 -19.83
C PRO A 203 15.04 -10.08 -18.73
N PHE A 204 16.36 -9.96 -18.88
CA PHE A 204 17.21 -9.28 -17.89
C PHE A 204 16.75 -7.86 -17.60
N GLU A 205 16.37 -7.09 -18.61
CA GLU A 205 15.88 -5.72 -18.47
C GLU A 205 14.55 -5.60 -17.70
N MET A 206 13.77 -6.69 -17.62
CA MET A 206 12.52 -6.74 -16.86
C MET A 206 12.74 -7.20 -15.41
N THR A 207 13.89 -6.87 -14.84
CA THR A 207 14.23 -7.12 -13.44
C THR A 207 14.80 -5.88 -12.79
N PHE A 208 14.66 -5.76 -11.47
CA PHE A 208 15.27 -4.69 -10.69
C PHE A 208 15.68 -5.15 -9.30
N SER A 209 16.57 -4.39 -8.66
CA SER A 209 16.91 -4.51 -7.24
C SER A 209 16.23 -3.39 -6.45
N LEU A 210 15.81 -3.66 -5.21
CA LEU A 210 15.26 -2.62 -4.32
C LEU A 210 16.33 -1.66 -3.79
N THR A 211 17.61 -1.95 -4.05
CA THR A 211 18.75 -1.17 -3.57
C THR A 211 19.47 -0.38 -4.66
N GLU A 212 19.02 -0.51 -5.92
CA GLU A 212 19.72 0.07 -7.09
C GLU A 212 18.76 0.96 -7.88
N THR A 213 19.00 2.25 -7.91
CA THR A 213 18.27 3.19 -8.78
C THR A 213 18.81 3.12 -10.21
N GLN A 214 17.93 2.99 -11.20
CA GLN A 214 18.28 2.90 -12.63
C GLN A 214 17.72 4.05 -13.46
N GLY A 215 16.72 4.76 -12.95
CA GLY A 215 16.09 5.88 -13.66
C GLY A 215 15.53 6.91 -12.68
N TYR A 216 15.31 8.13 -13.16
CA TYR A 216 14.66 9.20 -12.39
C TYR A 216 15.32 9.52 -11.03
N GLU A 217 16.62 9.27 -10.91
CA GLU A 217 17.40 9.41 -9.69
C GLU A 217 17.38 10.82 -9.07
N ASN A 218 17.03 11.84 -9.86
CA ASN A 218 16.97 13.23 -9.39
C ASN A 218 15.63 13.61 -8.74
N GLU A 219 14.62 12.75 -8.80
CA GLU A 219 13.33 13.00 -8.19
C GLU A 219 13.39 12.71 -6.68
N THR A 220 13.04 13.69 -5.87
CA THR A 220 13.20 13.64 -4.41
C THR A 220 12.51 12.43 -3.78
N ILE A 221 11.30 12.07 -4.24
CA ILE A 221 10.57 10.93 -3.67
C ILE A 221 11.33 9.61 -3.80
N TYR A 222 12.13 9.43 -4.84
CA TYR A 222 12.88 8.20 -5.07
C TYR A 222 14.18 8.09 -4.25
N GLN A 223 14.59 9.21 -3.63
CA GLN A 223 15.70 9.23 -2.67
C GLN A 223 15.22 8.87 -1.25
N TYR A 224 13.89 8.81 -1.04
CA TYR A 224 13.33 8.44 0.27
C TYR A 224 13.54 6.95 0.55
N PRO A 225 14.02 6.54 1.73
CA PRO A 225 14.21 5.13 2.07
C PRO A 225 12.92 4.33 1.97
N PHE A 226 12.95 3.18 1.28
CA PHE A 226 11.74 2.41 0.96
C PHE A 226 10.97 1.93 2.19
N LEU A 227 11.65 1.49 3.26
CA LEU A 227 10.98 0.99 4.45
C LEU A 227 10.17 2.08 5.18
N PRO A 228 10.76 3.24 5.54
CA PRO A 228 9.98 4.36 6.08
C PRO A 228 8.89 4.86 5.14
N PHE A 229 9.15 4.93 3.83
CA PHE A 229 8.13 5.27 2.82
C PHE A 229 6.89 4.36 2.92
N ALA A 230 7.11 3.04 2.99
CA ALA A 230 6.01 2.08 3.10
C ALA A 230 5.28 2.19 4.44
N GLN A 231 6.02 2.41 5.55
CA GLN A 231 5.43 2.57 6.89
C GLN A 231 4.56 3.84 6.99
N VAL A 232 5.03 4.96 6.45
CA VAL A 232 4.25 6.20 6.35
C VAL A 232 2.96 5.98 5.57
N SER A 233 3.06 5.31 4.43
CA SER A 233 1.91 5.03 3.56
C SER A 233 0.83 4.20 4.28
N PHE A 234 1.22 3.12 4.95
CA PHE A 234 0.27 2.28 5.69
C PHE A 234 -0.26 2.92 6.98
N ALA A 235 0.55 3.76 7.66
CA ALA A 235 0.09 4.49 8.83
C ALA A 235 -1.01 5.51 8.47
N GLY A 236 -0.88 6.20 7.34
CA GLY A 236 -1.93 7.07 6.80
C GLY A 236 -3.24 6.34 6.57
N VAL A 237 -3.19 5.13 5.98
CA VAL A 237 -4.39 4.29 5.80
C VAL A 237 -5.00 3.89 7.14
N ALA A 238 -4.20 3.43 8.10
CA ALA A 238 -4.69 3.03 9.42
C ALA A 238 -5.38 4.20 10.14
N ALA A 239 -4.79 5.40 10.08
CA ALA A 239 -5.37 6.62 10.64
C ALA A 239 -6.73 6.94 9.98
N GLY A 240 -6.82 6.92 8.65
CA GLY A 240 -8.06 7.21 7.95
C GLY A 240 -9.18 6.20 8.24
N ILE A 241 -8.87 4.91 8.29
CA ILE A 241 -9.87 3.90 8.67
C ILE A 241 -10.34 4.11 10.11
N ALA A 242 -9.43 4.47 11.04
CA ALA A 242 -9.80 4.74 12.43
C ALA A 242 -10.68 5.99 12.57
N GLU A 243 -10.43 7.04 11.80
CA GLU A 243 -11.31 8.22 11.73
C GLU A 243 -12.71 7.83 11.26
N HIS A 244 -12.83 7.07 10.16
CA HIS A 244 -14.12 6.58 9.67
C HIS A 244 -14.84 5.72 10.73
N PHE A 245 -14.09 4.82 11.38
CA PHE A 245 -14.62 4.00 12.47
C PHE A 245 -15.19 4.85 13.61
N LEU A 246 -14.46 5.88 14.06
CA LEU A 246 -14.91 6.76 15.14
C LEU A 246 -16.12 7.62 14.74
N GLU A 247 -16.20 8.09 13.48
CA GLU A 247 -17.37 8.77 12.92
C GLU A 247 -18.61 7.88 12.95
N ALA A 248 -18.47 6.65 12.47
CA ALA A 248 -19.56 5.66 12.46
C ALA A 248 -19.99 5.27 13.89
N ALA A 249 -19.03 5.15 14.83
CA ALA A 249 -19.30 4.85 16.23
C ALA A 249 -20.05 6.00 16.92
N GLU A 250 -19.70 7.24 16.68
CA GLU A 250 -20.39 8.43 17.19
C GLU A 250 -21.82 8.53 16.65
N SER A 251 -22.00 8.31 15.34
CA SER A 251 -23.34 8.27 14.73
C SER A 251 -24.22 7.20 15.37
N LEU A 252 -23.69 5.99 15.54
CA LEU A 252 -24.43 4.89 16.19
C LEU A 252 -24.75 5.17 17.65
N ALA A 253 -23.81 5.74 18.42
CA ALA A 253 -24.02 6.12 19.81
C ALA A 253 -25.10 7.20 19.93
N THR A 254 -25.07 8.21 19.08
CA THR A 254 -26.06 9.30 19.05
C THR A 254 -27.46 8.77 18.77
N GLN A 255 -27.63 7.93 17.76
CA GLN A 255 -28.91 7.34 17.39
C GLN A 255 -29.56 6.52 18.52
N ARG A 256 -28.76 6.00 19.46
CA ARG A 256 -29.23 5.13 20.56
C ARG A 256 -29.33 5.84 21.89
N GLY A 257 -29.05 7.13 21.94
CA GLY A 257 -28.96 7.84 23.22
C GLY A 257 -27.83 7.30 24.10
N GLY A 258 -26.62 7.19 23.51
CA GLY A 258 -25.44 6.57 24.11
C GLY A 258 -25.18 7.00 25.55
N SER A 259 -24.75 6.06 26.39
CA SER A 259 -24.40 6.35 27.77
C SER A 259 -23.21 7.32 27.85
N SER A 260 -23.15 8.08 28.95
CA SER A 260 -22.01 8.98 29.20
C SER A 260 -20.66 8.25 29.15
N HIS A 261 -20.63 6.97 29.50
CA HIS A 261 -19.45 6.13 29.43
C HIS A 261 -18.97 5.90 27.98
N VAL A 262 -19.89 5.61 27.04
CA VAL A 262 -19.57 5.42 25.61
C VAL A 262 -19.10 6.74 25.02
N VAL A 263 -19.80 7.84 25.29
CA VAL A 263 -19.42 9.19 24.80
C VAL A 263 -18.04 9.57 25.32
N GLY A 264 -17.78 9.43 26.60
CA GLY A 264 -16.48 9.76 27.19
C GLY A 264 -15.33 8.91 26.61
N LYS A 265 -15.58 7.62 26.30
CA LYS A 265 -14.58 6.77 25.67
C LYS A 265 -14.33 7.17 24.21
N LEU A 266 -15.36 7.57 23.47
CA LEU A 266 -15.22 8.10 22.11
C LEU A 266 -14.37 9.37 22.08
N GLU A 267 -14.67 10.34 22.96
CA GLU A 267 -13.91 11.59 23.08
C GLU A 267 -12.43 11.32 23.43
N GLU A 268 -12.18 10.42 24.40
CA GLU A 268 -10.83 9.98 24.77
C GLU A 268 -10.06 9.42 23.58
N ARG A 269 -10.69 8.54 22.79
CA ARG A 269 -10.02 7.89 21.64
C ARG A 269 -9.83 8.82 20.47
N LYS A 270 -10.80 9.73 20.22
CA LYS A 270 -10.63 10.80 19.22
C LYS A 270 -9.42 11.67 19.54
N ALA A 271 -9.34 12.19 20.77
CA ALA A 271 -8.24 13.04 21.19
C ALA A 271 -6.88 12.30 21.08
N ALA A 272 -6.83 11.02 21.48
CA ALA A 272 -5.61 10.22 21.37
C ALA A 272 -5.19 9.99 19.89
N LEU A 273 -6.17 9.75 19.00
CA LEU A 273 -5.90 9.59 17.57
C LEU A 273 -5.43 10.91 16.96
N GLU A 274 -6.11 12.02 17.23
CA GLU A 274 -5.75 13.35 16.73
C GLU A 274 -4.31 13.74 17.13
N GLN A 275 -3.94 13.52 18.40
CA GLN A 275 -2.57 13.78 18.85
C GLN A 275 -1.55 12.90 18.14
N SER A 276 -1.82 11.59 18.05
CA SER A 276 -0.91 10.64 17.41
C SER A 276 -0.74 10.89 15.91
N VAL A 277 -1.81 11.30 15.23
CA VAL A 277 -1.79 11.68 13.80
C VAL A 277 -1.04 13.00 13.63
N SER A 278 -1.21 13.98 14.55
CA SER A 278 -0.45 15.24 14.52
C SER A 278 1.06 14.98 14.64
N ASP A 279 1.48 14.18 15.62
CA ASP A 279 2.89 13.81 15.83
C ASP A 279 3.46 13.04 14.62
N PHE A 280 2.65 12.17 14.03
CA PHE A 280 3.00 11.44 12.82
C PHE A 280 3.27 12.41 11.65
N TYR A 281 2.36 13.35 11.35
CA TYR A 281 2.58 14.30 10.25
C TYR A 281 3.73 15.26 10.50
N GLU A 282 3.96 15.69 11.74
CA GLU A 282 5.13 16.49 12.08
C GLU A 282 6.42 15.75 11.70
N SER A 283 6.51 14.45 12.01
CA SER A 283 7.68 13.65 11.63
C SER A 283 7.77 13.41 10.11
N VAL A 284 6.65 13.21 9.40
CA VAL A 284 6.62 13.06 7.94
C VAL A 284 7.09 14.33 7.25
N GLU A 285 6.60 15.50 7.66
CA GLU A 285 6.98 16.79 7.11
C GLU A 285 8.46 17.10 7.41
N GLY A 286 8.89 16.88 8.66
CA GLY A 286 10.29 17.08 9.06
C GLY A 286 11.27 16.19 8.29
N SER A 287 10.93 14.92 8.07
CA SER A 287 11.75 14.01 7.28
C SER A 287 11.83 14.42 5.79
N TRP A 288 10.70 14.91 5.23
CA TRP A 288 10.66 15.41 3.88
C TRP A 288 11.53 16.68 3.70
N GLU A 289 11.46 17.60 4.65
CA GLU A 289 12.31 18.80 4.65
C GLU A 289 13.80 18.47 4.82
N GLU A 290 14.14 17.47 5.62
CA GLU A 290 15.51 16.99 5.76
C GLU A 290 16.02 16.42 4.43
N LEU A 291 15.21 15.58 3.77
CA LEU A 291 15.56 15.02 2.47
C LEU A 291 15.77 16.10 1.41
N LEU A 292 14.89 17.10 1.32
CA LEU A 292 15.02 18.23 0.41
C LEU A 292 16.30 19.04 0.64
N ARG A 293 16.75 19.14 1.88
CA ARG A 293 17.92 19.93 2.27
C ARG A 293 19.23 19.18 2.07
N ASN A 294 19.24 17.88 2.40
CA ASN A 294 20.46 17.10 2.51
C ASN A 294 20.63 16.06 1.39
N GLY A 295 19.55 15.73 0.67
CA GLY A 295 19.52 14.65 -0.33
C GLY A 295 19.40 13.24 0.27
N GLU A 296 19.45 13.12 1.59
CA GLU A 296 19.32 11.85 2.33
C GLU A 296 18.73 12.09 3.71
N LEU A 297 18.22 11.03 4.34
CA LEU A 297 17.78 11.05 5.73
C LEU A 297 18.87 10.57 6.66
N SER A 298 18.98 11.18 7.84
CA SER A 298 19.81 10.64 8.91
C SER A 298 19.16 9.38 9.52
N ASN A 299 19.97 8.48 10.06
CA ASN A 299 19.49 7.29 10.78
C ASN A 299 18.54 7.64 11.94
N ALA A 300 18.73 8.81 12.57
CA ALA A 300 17.87 9.29 13.64
C ALA A 300 16.47 9.63 13.12
N THR A 301 16.37 10.34 11.98
CA THR A 301 15.11 10.67 11.32
C THR A 301 14.41 9.43 10.80
N GLU A 302 15.13 8.48 10.22
CA GLU A 302 14.54 7.19 9.81
C GLU A 302 13.95 6.41 10.98
N ALA A 303 14.64 6.37 12.11
CA ALA A 303 14.17 5.72 13.32
C ALA A 303 12.94 6.45 13.90
N GLU A 304 12.92 7.78 13.91
CA GLU A 304 11.79 8.57 14.39
C GLU A 304 10.55 8.37 13.52
N ILE A 305 10.66 8.50 12.20
CA ILE A 305 9.52 8.33 11.29
C ILE A 305 8.93 6.91 11.36
N THR A 306 9.80 5.90 11.51
CA THR A 306 9.38 4.52 11.74
C THR A 306 8.58 4.40 13.04
N ALA A 307 9.10 4.94 14.15
CA ALA A 307 8.44 4.87 15.45
C ALA A 307 7.09 5.61 15.45
N ARG A 308 7.01 6.81 14.85
CA ARG A 308 5.78 7.60 14.74
C ARG A 308 4.74 6.91 13.86
N SER A 309 5.14 6.32 12.72
CA SER A 309 4.25 5.56 11.85
C SER A 309 3.65 4.34 12.57
N ILE A 310 4.46 3.57 13.28
CA ILE A 310 3.99 2.42 14.06
C ILE A 310 3.06 2.88 15.20
N THR A 311 3.41 3.96 15.90
CA THR A 311 2.59 4.51 16.99
C THR A 311 1.22 4.98 16.48
N ALA A 312 1.17 5.67 15.34
CA ALA A 312 -0.09 6.10 14.71
C ALA A 312 -0.99 4.91 14.38
N ALA A 313 -0.43 3.86 13.77
CA ALA A 313 -1.17 2.65 13.44
C ALA A 313 -1.66 1.88 14.68
N GLN A 314 -0.85 1.81 15.74
CA GLN A 314 -1.23 1.17 17.01
C GLN A 314 -2.32 1.96 17.74
N THR A 315 -2.24 3.30 17.72
CA THR A 315 -3.29 4.17 18.28
C THR A 315 -4.59 4.00 17.50
N ALA A 316 -4.52 3.97 16.18
CA ALA A 316 -5.66 3.68 15.30
C ALA A 316 -6.31 2.33 15.66
N LEU A 317 -5.53 1.27 15.75
CA LEU A 317 -5.99 -0.07 16.14
C LEU A 317 -6.66 -0.06 17.53
N SER A 318 -6.06 0.64 18.49
CA SER A 318 -6.58 0.79 19.85
C SER A 318 -7.96 1.47 19.89
N CYS A 319 -8.24 2.42 18.99
CA CYS A 319 -9.57 3.03 18.85
C CYS A 319 -10.63 1.94 18.56
N GLY A 320 -10.38 1.09 17.57
CA GLY A 320 -11.27 -0.03 17.24
C GLY A 320 -11.45 -1.01 18.40
N GLN A 321 -10.36 -1.42 19.03
CA GLN A 321 -10.37 -2.42 20.11
C GLN A 321 -11.10 -1.95 21.37
N GLN A 322 -10.98 -0.67 21.71
CA GLN A 322 -11.57 -0.14 22.95
C GLN A 322 -13.00 0.37 22.78
N VAL A 323 -13.38 0.82 21.60
CA VAL A 323 -14.71 1.39 21.35
C VAL A 323 -15.71 0.32 20.87
N PHE A 324 -15.32 -0.56 19.95
CA PHE A 324 -16.23 -1.53 19.32
C PHE A 324 -17.02 -2.38 20.34
N PRO A 325 -16.42 -2.93 21.43
CA PRO A 325 -17.15 -3.74 22.40
C PRO A 325 -18.24 -2.95 23.15
N LEU A 326 -18.15 -1.64 23.20
CA LEU A 326 -19.10 -0.77 23.89
C LEU A 326 -20.37 -0.48 23.06
N LEU A 327 -20.35 -0.79 21.77
CA LEU A 327 -21.42 -0.44 20.83
C LEU A 327 -22.56 -1.47 20.75
N GLY A 328 -22.38 -2.62 21.40
CA GLY A 328 -23.40 -3.67 21.51
C GLY A 328 -23.59 -4.49 20.22
N LEU A 329 -24.57 -5.40 20.24
CA LEU A 329 -24.77 -6.42 19.18
C LEU A 329 -25.03 -5.86 17.79
N SER A 330 -25.64 -4.68 17.66
CA SER A 330 -25.86 -4.12 16.32
C SER A 330 -24.60 -3.64 15.62
N ALA A 331 -23.54 -3.31 16.38
CA ALA A 331 -22.22 -3.08 15.77
C ALA A 331 -21.62 -4.39 15.26
N ALA A 332 -22.00 -5.52 15.83
CA ALA A 332 -21.52 -6.84 15.42
C ALA A 332 -22.23 -7.39 14.16
N MET A 333 -23.29 -6.75 13.68
CA MET A 333 -23.99 -7.17 12.46
C MET A 333 -23.09 -6.94 11.24
N GLU A 334 -22.97 -7.94 10.36
CA GLU A 334 -22.04 -7.91 9.23
C GLU A 334 -22.33 -6.80 8.21
N ASP A 335 -23.61 -6.41 8.09
CA ASP A 335 -24.06 -5.33 7.21
C ASP A 335 -23.94 -3.92 7.82
N ALA A 336 -23.58 -3.82 9.11
CA ALA A 336 -23.37 -2.54 9.75
C ALA A 336 -22.05 -1.89 9.25
N GLU A 337 -22.10 -0.59 8.92
CA GLU A 337 -20.94 0.20 8.52
C GLU A 337 -19.81 0.10 9.55
N ILE A 338 -20.14 0.27 10.82
CA ILE A 338 -19.18 0.19 11.91
C ILE A 338 -18.47 -1.17 12.00
N ASN A 339 -19.16 -2.26 11.68
CA ASN A 339 -18.57 -3.60 11.62
C ASN A 339 -17.52 -3.67 10.52
N ARG A 340 -17.85 -3.16 9.33
CA ARG A 340 -16.93 -3.13 8.18
C ARG A 340 -15.69 -2.29 8.51
N CYS A 341 -15.87 -1.07 9.01
CA CYS A 341 -14.74 -0.20 9.41
C CYS A 341 -13.83 -0.88 10.44
N TRP A 342 -14.42 -1.56 11.44
CA TRP A 342 -13.65 -2.29 12.46
C TRP A 342 -12.86 -3.45 11.84
N ARG A 343 -13.46 -4.25 10.97
CA ARG A 343 -12.80 -5.37 10.29
C ARG A 343 -11.66 -4.90 9.40
N ASP A 344 -11.87 -3.83 8.64
CA ASP A 344 -10.88 -3.22 7.77
C ASP A 344 -9.68 -2.70 8.58
N LEU A 345 -9.94 -2.02 9.71
CA LEU A 345 -8.90 -1.53 10.60
C LEU A 345 -8.05 -2.66 11.19
N GLN A 346 -8.70 -3.73 11.68
CA GLN A 346 -7.98 -4.90 12.20
C GLN A 346 -7.10 -5.54 11.12
N THR A 347 -7.61 -5.64 9.89
CA THR A 347 -6.88 -6.25 8.78
C THR A 347 -5.71 -5.38 8.33
N ALA A 348 -5.91 -4.07 8.14
CA ALA A 348 -4.86 -3.13 7.76
C ALA A 348 -3.70 -3.12 8.78
N CYS A 349 -4.03 -3.01 10.07
CA CYS A 349 -3.04 -2.98 11.15
C CYS A 349 -2.36 -4.36 11.40
N SER A 350 -2.82 -5.43 10.75
CA SER A 350 -2.16 -6.73 10.78
C SER A 350 -0.95 -6.81 9.84
N HIS A 351 -0.70 -5.78 9.02
CA HIS A 351 0.45 -5.74 8.13
C HIS A 351 1.77 -5.74 8.90
N ALA A 352 2.75 -6.54 8.44
CA ALA A 352 4.02 -6.76 9.15
C ALA A 352 4.80 -5.46 9.42
N LEU A 353 4.76 -4.49 8.49
CA LEU A 353 5.48 -3.22 8.62
C LEU A 353 4.92 -2.27 9.70
N LEU A 354 3.72 -2.53 10.22
CA LEU A 354 3.08 -1.74 11.29
C LEU A 354 3.18 -2.38 12.66
N ARG A 355 3.95 -3.48 12.80
CA ARG A 355 4.15 -4.16 14.09
C ARG A 355 5.46 -3.74 14.71
N SER A 356 5.45 -3.46 16.03
CA SER A 356 6.67 -3.45 16.84
C SER A 356 7.05 -4.90 17.15
N PHE A 357 8.27 -5.29 16.80
CA PHE A 357 8.85 -6.57 17.21
C PHE A 357 9.65 -6.40 18.49
#